data_fe6a9cb9685a2f6586db03fe60faf318
#
_entry.id   fe6a9cb9685a2f6586db03fe60faf318
#
_cell.length_a   1.000
_cell.length_b   1.000
_cell.length_c   1.000
_cell.angle_alpha   90.00
_cell.angle_beta   90.00
_cell.angle_gamma   90.00
#
_symmetry.space_group_name_H-M   'P 1'
#
loop_
_entity.id
_entity.type
_entity.pdbx_description
1 polymer ?
#
loop_
_entity_poly.entity_id
_entity_poly.type
_entity_poly.pdbx_seq_one_letter_code
_entity_poly.pdbx_strand_id
1 'polypeptide(L)'
;MKDLHARGGPYVAAYLPAGFPSRPSFLDLLPAVGACADVLEVGIPFSDPMADGLTIQRASRTALAGGTTLAWILEALGAVPRHPALYLMTYLNPVLAFGVERLAAAAGGAGVRGLVVPDLPLEEVEVLQPLRDAGVELVPLVAPTTPEGRLGRLCAVSASFVYAITRPATTGGTTVVDGALRSFLHRVRAASGETAVLAGFGVRAPEQAAALRAHADGVVVGSALVEDLDAGRDPTARLHALREAMRS
;
A
#
# COMPACT_ATOMS: atom_id res chain seq x y z
N MET A 1 -15.10 -3.45 13.90
CA MET A 1 -14.17 -3.03 12.81
C MET A 1 -15.01 -2.32 11.77
N LYS A 2 -14.75 -1.03 11.49
CA LYS A 2 -15.46 -0.35 10.40
C LYS A 2 -14.62 -0.59 9.14
N ASP A 3 -15.13 -1.44 8.28
CA ASP A 3 -14.51 -1.74 7.00
C ASP A 3 -14.39 -0.49 6.12
N LEU A 4 -13.45 -0.48 5.17
CA LEU A 4 -13.37 0.57 4.15
C LEU A 4 -14.76 0.78 3.52
N HIS A 5 -15.52 -0.30 3.27
CA HIS A 5 -16.90 -0.26 2.77
C HIS A 5 -17.85 0.64 3.57
N ALA A 6 -17.74 0.68 4.90
CA ALA A 6 -18.60 1.54 5.74
C ALA A 6 -18.37 3.04 5.54
N ARG A 7 -17.29 3.43 4.85
CA ARG A 7 -16.96 4.83 4.55
C ARG A 7 -17.52 5.31 3.21
N GLY A 8 -17.94 4.39 2.32
CA GLY A 8 -18.36 4.72 0.95
C GLY A 8 -17.24 5.40 0.17
N GLY A 9 -16.62 4.70 -0.81
CA GLY A 9 -15.57 5.27 -1.66
C GLY A 9 -15.93 6.59 -2.33
N PRO A 10 -15.06 7.15 -3.14
CA PRO A 10 -13.77 6.60 -3.57
C PRO A 10 -12.64 6.77 -2.55
N TYR A 11 -11.65 5.85 -2.60
CA TYR A 11 -10.53 5.82 -1.65
C TYR A 11 -9.23 6.33 -2.29
N VAL A 12 -8.42 7.01 -1.46
CA VAL A 12 -7.04 7.35 -1.78
C VAL A 12 -6.14 6.70 -0.74
N ALA A 13 -5.30 5.77 -1.19
CA ALA A 13 -4.25 5.16 -0.40
C ALA A 13 -2.93 5.89 -0.66
N ALA A 14 -2.25 6.30 0.41
CA ALA A 14 -0.96 6.97 0.34
C ALA A 14 0.14 6.03 0.84
N TYR A 15 1.16 5.80 0.02
CA TYR A 15 2.36 5.08 0.41
C TYR A 15 3.46 6.04 0.84
N LEU A 16 4.03 5.81 2.02
CA LEU A 16 5.20 6.53 2.52
C LEU A 16 6.32 5.56 2.89
N PRO A 17 7.54 5.73 2.33
CA PRO A 17 8.70 4.94 2.78
C PRO A 17 9.11 5.37 4.18
N ALA A 18 9.14 4.43 5.13
CA ALA A 18 9.48 4.70 6.51
C ALA A 18 10.90 5.25 6.65
N GLY A 19 11.05 6.35 7.39
CA GLY A 19 12.33 7.00 7.63
C GLY A 19 12.87 7.82 6.45
N PHE A 20 12.07 8.08 5.41
CA PHE A 20 12.44 8.92 4.26
C PHE A 20 11.68 10.26 4.30
N PRO A 21 12.31 11.40 3.92
CA PRO A 21 13.71 11.56 3.56
C PRO A 21 14.67 11.46 4.77
N SER A 22 14.16 11.57 5.98
CA SER A 22 14.83 11.31 7.25
C SER A 22 13.83 10.83 8.29
N ARG A 23 14.30 10.22 9.38
CA ARG A 23 13.40 9.77 10.47
C ARG A 23 12.55 10.91 11.05
N PRO A 24 13.11 12.09 11.40
CA PRO A 24 12.30 13.22 11.87
C PRO A 24 11.26 13.66 10.85
N SER A 25 11.67 13.87 9.59
CA SER A 25 10.74 14.29 8.53
C SER A 25 9.61 13.28 8.30
N PHE A 26 9.91 11.98 8.38
CA PHE A 26 8.89 10.93 8.26
C PHE A 26 7.85 11.03 9.39
N LEU A 27 8.28 11.27 10.64
CA LEU A 27 7.37 11.44 11.78
C LEU A 27 6.46 12.66 11.63
N ASP A 28 6.99 13.77 11.09
CA ASP A 28 6.21 14.99 10.82
C ASP A 28 5.20 14.78 9.68
N LEU A 29 5.54 13.95 8.68
CA LEU A 29 4.69 13.66 7.52
C LEU A 29 3.54 12.71 7.84
N LEU A 30 3.73 11.76 8.75
CA LEU A 30 2.74 10.74 9.06
C LEU A 30 1.35 11.29 9.39
N PRO A 31 1.19 12.25 10.34
CA PRO A 31 -0.12 12.82 10.65
C PRO A 31 -0.73 13.60 9.49
N ALA A 32 0.09 14.38 8.77
CA ALA A 32 -0.38 15.22 7.66
C ALA A 32 -0.89 14.38 6.49
N VAL A 33 -0.11 13.38 6.06
CA VAL A 33 -0.50 12.46 4.98
C VAL A 33 -1.67 11.58 5.42
N GLY A 34 -1.64 11.08 6.67
CA GLY A 34 -2.71 10.27 7.23
C GLY A 34 -4.06 11.01 7.27
N ALA A 35 -4.07 12.30 7.54
CA ALA A 35 -5.29 13.11 7.50
C ALA A 35 -5.88 13.24 6.08
N CYS A 36 -5.04 13.13 5.05
CA CYS A 36 -5.44 13.25 3.65
C CYS A 36 -5.70 11.89 2.96
N ALA A 37 -5.34 10.77 3.57
CA ALA A 37 -5.49 9.44 3.00
C ALA A 37 -6.58 8.63 3.70
N ASP A 38 -7.27 7.76 2.96
CA ASP A 38 -8.22 6.78 3.53
C ASP A 38 -7.50 5.52 3.99
N VAL A 39 -6.40 5.19 3.31
CA VAL A 39 -5.47 4.11 3.66
C VAL A 39 -4.06 4.71 3.72
N LEU A 40 -3.36 4.46 4.82
CA LEU A 40 -1.95 4.82 4.97
C LEU A 40 -1.10 3.56 4.87
N GLU A 41 -0.26 3.49 3.86
CA GLU A 41 0.65 2.39 3.62
C GLU A 41 2.08 2.82 3.95
N VAL A 42 2.69 2.19 4.94
CA VAL A 42 4.05 2.49 5.38
C VAL A 42 5.00 1.42 4.84
N GLY A 43 5.88 1.84 3.95
CA GLY A 43 6.88 0.98 3.31
C GLY A 43 8.06 0.69 4.24
N ILE A 44 8.31 -0.58 4.52
CA ILE A 44 9.48 -1.02 5.28
C ILE A 44 10.68 -1.02 4.33
N PRO A 45 11.75 -0.25 4.61
CA PRO A 45 12.91 -0.21 3.74
C PRO A 45 13.62 -1.57 3.71
N PHE A 46 13.96 -2.01 2.52
CA PHE A 46 14.63 -3.28 2.26
C PHE A 46 15.79 -3.10 1.28
N SER A 47 16.86 -3.90 1.41
CA SER A 47 18.05 -3.83 0.55
C SER A 47 17.80 -4.32 -0.88
N ASP A 48 16.88 -5.29 -1.02
CA ASP A 48 16.66 -6.04 -2.27
C ASP A 48 15.19 -5.99 -2.74
N PRO A 49 14.62 -4.78 -2.96
CA PRO A 49 13.20 -4.58 -3.19
C PRO A 49 12.83 -4.85 -4.66
N MET A 50 12.64 -6.11 -5.03
CA MET A 50 12.48 -6.57 -6.42
C MET A 50 11.22 -6.05 -7.13
N ALA A 51 10.16 -5.71 -6.39
CA ALA A 51 8.93 -5.17 -6.96
C ALA A 51 8.95 -3.64 -7.10
N ASP A 52 9.95 -2.96 -6.51
CA ASP A 52 10.01 -1.51 -6.46
C ASP A 52 10.79 -0.91 -7.62
N GLY A 53 10.32 0.25 -8.09
CA GLY A 53 11.05 1.07 -9.06
C GLY A 53 12.16 1.91 -8.41
N LEU A 54 12.98 2.52 -9.25
CA LEU A 54 14.18 3.25 -8.84
C LEU A 54 13.91 4.33 -7.78
N THR A 55 12.78 5.03 -7.85
CA THR A 55 12.38 6.06 -6.88
C THR A 55 12.23 5.47 -5.48
N ILE A 56 11.49 4.36 -5.35
CA ILE A 56 11.27 3.69 -4.06
C ILE A 56 12.55 3.01 -3.57
N GLN A 57 13.30 2.35 -4.48
CA GLN A 57 14.60 1.74 -4.13
C GLN A 57 15.58 2.76 -3.55
N ARG A 58 15.63 3.98 -4.12
CA ARG A 58 16.47 5.07 -3.61
C ARG A 58 16.01 5.53 -2.24
N ALA A 59 14.71 5.73 -2.04
CA ALA A 59 14.15 6.10 -0.74
C ALA A 59 14.45 5.04 0.32
N SER A 60 14.31 3.74 -0.02
CA SER A 60 14.67 2.62 0.86
C SER A 60 16.15 2.65 1.25
N ARG A 61 17.06 2.85 0.28
CA ARG A 61 18.51 2.98 0.57
C ARG A 61 18.81 4.15 1.49
N THR A 62 18.18 5.32 1.28
CA THR A 62 18.34 6.48 2.13
C THR A 62 17.87 6.19 3.56
N ALA A 63 16.71 5.57 3.72
CA ALA A 63 16.15 5.20 5.01
C ALA A 63 17.02 4.18 5.76
N LEU A 64 17.52 3.15 5.05
CA LEU A 64 18.44 2.16 5.63
C LEU A 64 19.75 2.80 6.08
N ALA A 65 20.34 3.68 5.26
CA ALA A 65 21.54 4.43 5.62
C ALA A 65 21.31 5.34 6.85
N GLY A 66 20.09 5.87 7.02
CA GLY A 66 19.65 6.60 8.22
C GLY A 66 19.35 5.70 9.43
N GLY A 67 19.62 4.39 9.33
CA GLY A 67 19.45 3.41 10.43
C GLY A 67 17.98 3.05 10.69
N THR A 68 17.07 3.22 9.74
CA THR A 68 15.67 2.81 9.87
C THR A 68 15.57 1.29 9.93
N THR A 69 14.90 0.77 10.95
CA THR A 69 14.66 -0.67 11.18
C THR A 69 13.18 -0.91 11.42
N LEU A 70 12.70 -2.15 11.21
CA LEU A 70 11.32 -2.51 11.51
C LEU A 70 10.97 -2.28 12.99
N ALA A 71 11.89 -2.53 13.91
CA ALA A 71 11.69 -2.23 15.34
C ALA A 71 11.41 -0.74 15.58
N TRP A 72 12.25 0.14 15.02
CA TRP A 72 12.05 1.59 15.11
C TRP A 72 10.73 2.04 14.47
N ILE A 73 10.36 1.45 13.32
CA ILE A 73 9.11 1.80 12.64
C ILE A 73 7.90 1.49 13.54
N LEU A 74 7.85 0.30 14.14
CA LEU A 74 6.75 -0.09 15.02
C LEU A 74 6.66 0.81 16.26
N GLU A 75 7.80 1.17 16.85
CA GLU A 75 7.86 2.14 17.96
C GLU A 75 7.36 3.53 17.52
N ALA A 76 7.83 4.02 16.38
CA ALA A 76 7.44 5.30 15.81
C ALA A 76 5.92 5.37 15.52
N LEU A 77 5.36 4.33 14.92
CA LEU A 77 3.93 4.24 14.64
C LEU A 77 3.09 4.18 15.91
N GLY A 78 3.58 3.53 16.96
CA GLY A 78 2.90 3.50 18.27
C GLY A 78 2.91 4.84 19.01
N ALA A 79 3.85 5.73 18.67
CA ALA A 79 4.02 7.06 19.30
C ALA A 79 3.22 8.18 18.63
N VAL A 80 2.70 7.97 17.40
CA VAL A 80 1.91 8.96 16.67
C VAL A 80 0.41 8.67 16.74
N PRO A 81 -0.47 9.65 16.42
CA PRO A 81 -1.91 9.41 16.33
C PRO A 81 -2.23 8.26 15.37
N ARG A 82 -3.05 7.31 15.81
CA ARG A 82 -3.39 6.12 15.03
C ARG A 82 -4.18 6.48 13.78
N HIS A 83 -3.73 6.00 12.64
CA HIS A 83 -4.52 6.00 11.42
C HIS A 83 -5.44 4.77 11.40
N PRO A 84 -6.76 4.94 11.11
CA PRO A 84 -7.71 3.83 11.20
C PRO A 84 -7.49 2.70 10.17
N ALA A 85 -6.77 2.97 9.10
CA ALA A 85 -6.42 2.01 8.05
C ALA A 85 -4.92 2.08 7.75
N LEU A 86 -4.09 1.70 8.73
CA LEU A 86 -2.63 1.66 8.62
C LEU A 86 -2.18 0.27 8.18
N TYR A 87 -1.45 0.21 7.09
CA TYR A 87 -0.88 -1.02 6.52
C TYR A 87 0.63 -0.90 6.43
N LEU A 88 1.34 -2.03 6.59
CA LEU A 88 2.76 -2.12 6.28
C LEU A 88 2.93 -2.75 4.90
N MET A 89 3.72 -2.12 4.04
CA MET A 89 4.20 -2.75 2.81
C MET A 89 5.64 -3.21 3.03
N THR A 90 5.88 -4.49 2.87
CA THR A 90 7.18 -5.12 3.15
C THR A 90 7.39 -6.33 2.25
N TYR A 91 8.61 -6.85 2.26
CA TYR A 91 8.94 -8.14 1.67
C TYR A 91 8.95 -9.23 2.74
N LEU A 92 8.85 -10.49 2.33
CA LEU A 92 8.79 -11.62 3.25
C LEU A 92 10.05 -11.72 4.12
N ASN A 93 11.23 -11.53 3.52
CA ASN A 93 12.49 -11.68 4.24
C ASN A 93 12.64 -10.72 5.46
N PRO A 94 12.35 -9.41 5.39
CA PRO A 94 12.30 -8.54 6.57
C PRO A 94 11.37 -9.03 7.68
N VAL A 95 10.22 -9.60 7.33
CA VAL A 95 9.26 -10.16 8.30
C VAL A 95 9.86 -11.38 9.00
N LEU A 96 10.42 -12.31 8.24
CA LEU A 96 11.04 -13.52 8.77
C LEU A 96 12.26 -13.17 9.63
N ALA A 97 13.11 -12.23 9.20
CA ALA A 97 14.28 -11.79 9.96
C ALA A 97 13.91 -11.07 11.26
N PHE A 98 12.81 -10.35 11.31
CA PHE A 98 12.30 -9.73 12.54
C PHE A 98 11.64 -10.74 13.47
N GLY A 99 11.06 -11.79 12.93
CA GLY A 99 10.27 -12.81 13.60
C GLY A 99 8.77 -12.55 13.51
N VAL A 100 8.05 -13.51 12.93
CA VAL A 100 6.60 -13.37 12.63
C VAL A 100 5.80 -13.16 13.91
N GLU A 101 6.07 -13.95 14.95
CA GLU A 101 5.40 -13.85 16.26
C GLU A 101 5.71 -12.51 16.95
N ARG A 102 6.96 -12.05 16.83
CA ARG A 102 7.36 -10.76 17.38
C ARG A 102 6.64 -9.61 16.68
N LEU A 103 6.50 -9.68 15.36
CA LEU A 103 5.73 -8.70 14.59
C LEU A 103 4.25 -8.75 14.96
N ALA A 104 3.67 -9.94 15.09
CA ALA A 104 2.29 -10.14 15.51
C ALA A 104 1.99 -9.50 16.88
N ALA A 105 2.89 -9.70 17.85
CA ALA A 105 2.77 -9.11 19.18
C ALA A 105 2.87 -7.58 19.17
N ALA A 106 3.70 -7.00 18.30
CA ALA A 106 3.95 -5.56 18.22
C ALA A 106 2.91 -4.80 17.35
N ALA A 107 2.30 -5.47 16.37
CA ALA A 107 1.45 -4.85 15.36
C ALA A 107 0.25 -4.11 15.96
N GLY A 108 -0.42 -4.70 16.95
CA GLY A 108 -1.57 -4.08 17.63
C GLY A 108 -1.21 -2.77 18.36
N GLY A 109 -0.04 -2.75 19.04
CA GLY A 109 0.49 -1.55 19.69
C GLY A 109 0.82 -0.43 18.71
N ALA A 110 1.37 -0.79 17.55
CA ALA A 110 1.67 0.13 16.45
C ALA A 110 0.44 0.56 15.63
N GLY A 111 -0.75 -0.01 15.90
CA GLY A 111 -1.96 0.29 15.15
C GLY A 111 -1.99 -0.30 13.74
N VAL A 112 -1.14 -1.28 13.45
CA VAL A 112 -1.07 -1.95 12.16
C VAL A 112 -2.30 -2.83 11.96
N ARG A 113 -3.03 -2.58 10.88
CA ARG A 113 -4.22 -3.34 10.49
C ARG A 113 -3.90 -4.52 9.58
N GLY A 114 -2.94 -4.35 8.71
CA GLY A 114 -2.59 -5.40 7.75
C GLY A 114 -1.23 -5.22 7.10
N LEU A 115 -0.86 -6.24 6.33
CA LEU A 115 0.37 -6.28 5.55
C LEU A 115 0.08 -6.46 4.07
N VAL A 116 0.88 -5.77 3.25
CA VAL A 116 1.05 -6.00 1.81
C VAL A 116 2.44 -6.62 1.61
N VAL A 117 2.50 -7.87 1.13
CA VAL A 117 3.76 -8.61 0.96
C VAL A 117 3.86 -9.10 -0.49
N PRO A 118 4.50 -8.34 -1.40
CA PRO A 118 4.49 -8.60 -2.85
C PRO A 118 5.11 -9.93 -3.27
N ASP A 119 6.06 -10.42 -2.50
CA ASP A 119 6.81 -11.66 -2.75
C ASP A 119 6.28 -12.88 -1.97
N LEU A 120 5.09 -12.77 -1.35
CA LEU A 120 4.43 -13.88 -0.67
C LEU A 120 3.46 -14.59 -1.63
N PRO A 121 3.75 -15.84 -2.06
CA PRO A 121 2.80 -16.63 -2.84
C PRO A 121 1.58 -17.01 -1.99
N LEU A 122 0.41 -17.12 -2.63
CA LEU A 122 -0.83 -17.54 -1.95
C LEU A 122 -0.67 -18.90 -1.23
N GLU A 123 0.14 -19.78 -1.79
CA GLU A 123 0.39 -21.13 -1.27
C GLU A 123 1.22 -21.12 0.03
N GLU A 124 1.92 -20.02 0.31
CA GLU A 124 2.82 -19.86 1.46
C GLU A 124 2.26 -18.93 2.55
N VAL A 125 1.00 -18.52 2.44
CA VAL A 125 0.40 -17.56 3.39
C VAL A 125 0.38 -18.06 4.83
N GLU A 126 0.45 -19.36 5.04
CA GLU A 126 0.47 -19.98 6.37
C GLU A 126 1.74 -19.60 7.16
N VAL A 127 2.83 -19.24 6.50
CA VAL A 127 4.04 -18.74 7.19
C VAL A 127 3.75 -17.48 8.01
N LEU A 128 2.72 -16.71 7.66
CA LEU A 128 2.27 -15.52 8.37
C LEU A 128 1.01 -15.77 9.23
N GLN A 129 0.69 -17.05 9.54
CA GLN A 129 -0.49 -17.37 10.36
C GLN A 129 -0.50 -16.68 11.73
N PRO A 130 0.63 -16.53 12.47
CA PRO A 130 0.64 -15.79 13.73
C PRO A 130 0.17 -14.33 13.62
N LEU A 131 0.44 -13.66 12.50
CA LEU A 131 -0.07 -12.30 12.23
C LEU A 131 -1.58 -12.30 12.04
N ARG A 132 -2.10 -13.27 11.26
CA ARG A 132 -3.54 -13.42 11.03
C ARG A 132 -4.30 -13.71 12.32
N ASP A 133 -3.76 -14.58 13.18
CA ASP A 133 -4.30 -14.92 14.50
C ASP A 133 -4.32 -13.69 15.44
N ALA A 134 -3.37 -12.77 15.27
CA ALA A 134 -3.34 -11.48 15.95
C ALA A 134 -4.27 -10.41 15.34
N GLY A 135 -5.05 -10.77 14.30
CA GLY A 135 -6.00 -9.87 13.62
C GLY A 135 -5.37 -8.94 12.59
N VAL A 136 -4.12 -9.20 12.18
CA VAL A 136 -3.45 -8.48 11.09
C VAL A 136 -3.81 -9.15 9.77
N GLU A 137 -4.50 -8.43 8.89
CA GLU A 137 -4.92 -8.98 7.60
C GLU A 137 -3.79 -8.97 6.57
N LEU A 138 -3.89 -9.87 5.59
CA LEU A 138 -3.01 -9.87 4.42
C LEU A 138 -3.75 -9.28 3.23
N VAL A 139 -3.15 -8.29 2.58
CA VAL A 139 -3.72 -7.67 1.38
C VAL A 139 -3.12 -8.34 0.15
N PRO A 140 -3.94 -9.00 -0.68
CA PRO A 140 -3.45 -9.67 -1.87
C PRO A 140 -3.16 -8.67 -2.98
N LEU A 141 -2.08 -8.94 -3.73
CA LEU A 141 -1.78 -8.26 -4.98
C LEU A 141 -2.24 -9.11 -6.15
N VAL A 142 -2.94 -8.48 -7.09
CA VAL A 142 -3.36 -9.08 -8.35
C VAL A 142 -2.84 -8.25 -9.52
N ALA A 143 -2.43 -8.92 -10.59
CA ALA A 143 -1.84 -8.30 -11.76
C ALA A 143 -2.60 -8.72 -13.04
N PRO A 144 -2.45 -8.00 -14.16
CA PRO A 144 -3.03 -8.42 -15.44
C PRO A 144 -2.66 -9.85 -15.86
N THR A 145 -1.51 -10.34 -15.40
CA THR A 145 -1.00 -11.69 -15.62
C THR A 145 -1.57 -12.74 -14.66
N THR A 146 -2.35 -12.34 -13.64
CA THR A 146 -2.96 -13.30 -12.70
C THR A 146 -3.97 -14.18 -13.42
N PRO A 147 -3.80 -15.53 -13.41
CA PRO A 147 -4.75 -16.45 -14.03
C PRO A 147 -6.13 -16.38 -13.38
N GLU A 148 -7.19 -16.58 -14.16
CA GLU A 148 -8.58 -16.49 -13.70
C GLU A 148 -8.88 -17.39 -12.50
N GLY A 149 -8.46 -18.65 -12.54
CA GLY A 149 -8.67 -19.60 -11.44
C GLY A 149 -7.90 -19.24 -10.15
N ARG A 150 -6.89 -18.35 -10.23
CA ARG A 150 -6.14 -17.84 -9.07
C ARG A 150 -6.75 -16.55 -8.51
N LEU A 151 -7.39 -15.76 -9.38
CA LEU A 151 -7.90 -14.43 -9.05
C LEU A 151 -8.93 -14.50 -7.91
N GLY A 152 -9.92 -15.37 -8.00
CA GLY A 152 -10.93 -15.55 -6.95
C GLY A 152 -10.34 -15.99 -5.61
N ARG A 153 -9.34 -16.88 -5.63
CA ARG A 153 -8.65 -17.33 -4.41
C ARG A 153 -7.87 -16.20 -3.75
N LEU A 154 -7.19 -15.35 -4.54
CA LEU A 154 -6.47 -14.18 -4.04
C LEU A 154 -7.44 -13.14 -3.47
N CYS A 155 -8.51 -12.83 -4.18
CA CYS A 155 -9.52 -11.86 -3.72
C CYS A 155 -10.18 -12.26 -2.40
N ALA A 156 -10.26 -13.56 -2.09
CA ALA A 156 -10.83 -14.08 -0.85
C ALA A 156 -9.89 -13.95 0.37
N VAL A 157 -8.63 -13.52 0.21
CA VAL A 157 -7.65 -13.44 1.31
C VAL A 157 -7.91 -12.26 2.23
N SER A 158 -8.28 -11.09 1.68
CA SER A 158 -8.49 -9.86 2.44
C SER A 158 -9.97 -9.52 2.57
N ALA A 159 -10.33 -8.97 3.72
CA ALA A 159 -11.66 -8.42 3.97
C ALA A 159 -11.75 -6.90 3.68
N SER A 160 -10.61 -6.19 3.59
CA SER A 160 -10.60 -4.74 3.42
C SER A 160 -10.48 -4.31 1.96
N PHE A 161 -9.44 -4.74 1.27
CA PHE A 161 -9.28 -4.42 -0.14
C PHE A 161 -8.35 -5.39 -0.87
N VAL A 162 -8.44 -5.39 -2.19
CA VAL A 162 -7.54 -6.07 -3.12
C VAL A 162 -6.68 -5.01 -3.81
N TYR A 163 -5.38 -5.22 -3.83
CA TYR A 163 -4.44 -4.33 -4.51
C TYR A 163 -4.29 -4.75 -5.98
N ALA A 164 -4.90 -4.02 -6.90
CA ALA A 164 -4.81 -4.27 -8.33
C ALA A 164 -3.62 -3.53 -8.95
N ILE A 165 -2.60 -4.26 -9.36
CA ILE A 165 -1.41 -3.71 -10.03
C ILE A 165 -1.80 -3.30 -11.45
N THR A 166 -1.75 -2.00 -11.76
CA THR A 166 -2.18 -1.48 -13.07
C THR A 166 -1.16 -1.69 -14.19
N ARG A 167 0.07 -2.08 -13.83
CA ARG A 167 1.16 -2.34 -14.79
C ARG A 167 1.96 -3.57 -14.37
N PRO A 168 2.29 -4.47 -15.31
CA PRO A 168 3.15 -5.63 -15.04
C PRO A 168 4.65 -5.26 -15.02
N ALA A 169 5.01 -4.17 -14.32
CA ALA A 169 6.38 -3.65 -14.23
C ALA A 169 6.59 -3.03 -12.85
N THR A 170 7.84 -2.78 -12.49
CA THR A 170 8.21 -2.08 -11.25
C THR A 170 7.54 -0.71 -11.14
N THR A 171 7.38 -0.19 -9.91
CA THR A 171 6.83 1.14 -9.63
C THR A 171 7.59 2.26 -10.36
N GLY A 172 6.96 3.42 -10.61
CA GLY A 172 7.61 4.62 -11.18
C GLY A 172 7.28 4.94 -12.64
N GLY A 173 6.59 4.07 -13.37
CA GLY A 173 6.05 4.41 -14.70
C GLY A 173 4.70 5.12 -14.61
N THR A 174 4.15 5.54 -15.77
CA THR A 174 2.82 6.18 -15.88
C THR A 174 1.78 5.16 -16.31
N THR A 175 0.66 5.07 -15.59
CA THR A 175 -0.48 4.21 -15.95
C THR A 175 -1.27 4.85 -17.08
N VAL A 176 -1.51 4.07 -18.13
CA VAL A 176 -2.46 4.39 -19.19
C VAL A 176 -3.69 3.51 -19.03
N VAL A 177 -4.87 4.10 -18.92
CA VAL A 177 -6.14 3.38 -18.76
C VAL A 177 -6.67 2.97 -20.13
N ASP A 178 -6.07 1.91 -20.69
CA ASP A 178 -6.46 1.31 -21.96
C ASP A 178 -7.55 0.22 -21.81
N GLY A 179 -7.94 -0.39 -22.92
CA GLY A 179 -8.94 -1.47 -22.92
C GLY A 179 -8.49 -2.72 -22.13
N ALA A 180 -7.20 -3.03 -22.15
CA ALA A 180 -6.66 -4.20 -21.44
C ALA A 180 -6.72 -3.99 -19.93
N LEU A 181 -6.34 -2.81 -19.43
CA LEU A 181 -6.44 -2.47 -18.01
C LEU A 181 -7.90 -2.43 -17.55
N ARG A 182 -8.83 -1.85 -18.34
CA ARG A 182 -10.25 -1.85 -17.99
C ARG A 182 -10.81 -3.26 -17.87
N SER A 183 -10.49 -4.15 -18.82
CA SER A 183 -10.91 -5.55 -18.79
C SER A 183 -10.34 -6.28 -17.56
N PHE A 184 -9.09 -6.03 -17.20
CA PHE A 184 -8.47 -6.57 -16.01
C PHE A 184 -9.19 -6.11 -14.74
N LEU A 185 -9.40 -4.80 -14.56
CA LEU A 185 -10.07 -4.25 -13.38
C LEU A 185 -11.52 -4.75 -13.25
N HIS A 186 -12.23 -4.91 -14.38
CA HIS A 186 -13.57 -5.53 -14.41
C HIS A 186 -13.54 -6.97 -13.88
N ARG A 187 -12.57 -7.79 -14.30
CA ARG A 187 -12.40 -9.16 -13.78
C ARG A 187 -12.08 -9.17 -12.28
N VAL A 188 -11.20 -8.26 -11.82
CA VAL A 188 -10.87 -8.13 -10.40
C VAL A 188 -12.12 -7.78 -9.59
N ARG A 189 -12.89 -6.79 -10.00
CA ARG A 189 -14.14 -6.41 -9.31
C ARG A 189 -15.15 -7.56 -9.26
N ALA A 190 -15.32 -8.29 -10.35
CA ALA A 190 -16.21 -9.46 -10.38
C ALA A 190 -15.76 -10.56 -9.39
N ALA A 191 -14.43 -10.76 -9.24
CA ALA A 191 -13.86 -11.74 -8.33
C ALA A 191 -13.83 -11.29 -6.86
N SER A 192 -13.79 -9.98 -6.60
CA SER A 192 -13.66 -9.39 -5.25
C SER A 192 -15.00 -9.30 -4.52
N GLY A 193 -16.12 -9.43 -5.20
CA GLY A 193 -17.46 -9.26 -4.60
C GLY A 193 -17.62 -7.88 -3.97
N GLU A 194 -17.80 -7.83 -2.65
CA GLU A 194 -17.93 -6.59 -1.89
C GLU A 194 -16.57 -5.99 -1.43
N THR A 195 -15.46 -6.75 -1.57
CA THR A 195 -14.13 -6.25 -1.19
C THR A 195 -13.68 -5.15 -2.13
N ALA A 196 -13.24 -4.01 -1.59
CA ALA A 196 -12.80 -2.86 -2.39
C ALA A 196 -11.61 -3.19 -3.28
N VAL A 197 -11.56 -2.62 -4.48
CA VAL A 197 -10.43 -2.76 -5.40
C VAL A 197 -9.69 -1.43 -5.47
N LEU A 198 -8.44 -1.41 -4.98
CA LEU A 198 -7.56 -0.26 -5.08
C LEU A 198 -6.56 -0.46 -6.22
N ALA A 199 -6.58 0.45 -7.19
CA ALA A 199 -5.69 0.43 -8.34
C ALA A 199 -4.39 1.18 -8.05
N GLY A 200 -3.24 0.54 -8.21
CA GLY A 200 -1.93 1.13 -7.92
C GLY A 200 -0.87 0.79 -8.97
N PHE A 201 0.35 1.28 -8.75
CA PHE A 201 1.50 1.21 -9.69
C PHE A 201 1.35 2.14 -10.89
N GLY A 202 1.85 3.38 -10.73
CA GLY A 202 1.94 4.38 -11.79
C GLY A 202 0.80 5.40 -11.82
N VAL A 203 -0.03 5.46 -10.78
CA VAL A 203 -0.96 6.58 -10.58
C VAL A 203 -0.17 7.78 -10.04
N ARG A 204 -0.16 8.87 -10.80
CA ARG A 204 0.68 10.05 -10.54
C ARG A 204 -0.09 11.36 -10.61
N ALA A 205 -1.11 11.42 -11.46
CA ALA A 205 -1.83 12.63 -11.80
C ALA A 205 -3.34 12.47 -11.62
N PRO A 206 -4.07 13.56 -11.33
CA PRO A 206 -5.53 13.56 -11.14
C PRO A 206 -6.29 12.96 -12.33
N GLU A 207 -5.82 13.19 -13.56
CA GLU A 207 -6.46 12.68 -14.78
C GLU A 207 -6.46 11.15 -14.83
N GLN A 208 -5.42 10.51 -14.28
CA GLN A 208 -5.34 9.05 -14.19
C GLN A 208 -6.33 8.52 -13.14
N ALA A 209 -6.43 9.19 -11.99
CA ALA A 209 -7.39 8.86 -10.96
C ALA A 209 -8.84 9.00 -11.51
N ALA A 210 -9.15 10.09 -12.20
CA ALA A 210 -10.43 10.29 -12.87
C ALA A 210 -10.75 9.18 -13.88
N ALA A 211 -9.76 8.74 -14.67
CA ALA A 211 -9.94 7.65 -15.63
C ALA A 211 -10.15 6.28 -14.95
N LEU A 212 -9.65 6.08 -13.72
CA LEU A 212 -9.78 4.83 -12.97
C LEU A 212 -11.08 4.74 -12.16
N ARG A 213 -11.71 5.86 -11.81
CA ARG A 213 -12.87 5.90 -10.89
C ARG A 213 -14.06 5.02 -11.29
N ALA A 214 -14.26 4.81 -12.59
CA ALA A 214 -15.33 3.93 -13.09
C ALA A 214 -14.97 2.43 -13.02
N HIS A 215 -13.70 2.10 -12.70
CA HIS A 215 -13.16 0.76 -12.82
C HIS A 215 -12.57 0.23 -11.50
N ALA A 216 -12.27 1.12 -10.54
CA ALA A 216 -11.71 0.78 -9.22
C ALA A 216 -12.38 1.63 -8.14
N ASP A 217 -12.40 1.12 -6.90
CA ASP A 217 -13.00 1.82 -5.75
C ASP A 217 -12.04 2.86 -5.15
N GLY A 218 -10.77 2.80 -5.53
CA GLY A 218 -9.75 3.75 -5.10
C GLY A 218 -8.45 3.61 -5.86
N VAL A 219 -7.51 4.49 -5.52
CA VAL A 219 -6.16 4.52 -6.09
C VAL A 219 -5.10 4.49 -5.01
N VAL A 220 -3.94 3.87 -5.32
CA VAL A 220 -2.75 3.89 -4.47
C VAL A 220 -1.69 4.75 -5.14
N VAL A 221 -1.15 5.71 -4.40
CA VAL A 221 -0.08 6.60 -4.87
C VAL A 221 1.15 6.48 -3.96
N GLY A 222 2.29 6.20 -4.56
CA GLY A 222 3.56 6.03 -3.84
C GLY A 222 4.69 6.83 -4.48
N SER A 223 5.24 6.37 -5.60
CA SER A 223 6.41 6.98 -6.24
C SER A 223 6.26 8.49 -6.48
N ALA A 224 5.04 8.95 -6.80
CA ALA A 224 4.79 10.38 -7.02
C ALA A 224 4.88 11.19 -5.71
N LEU A 225 4.48 10.61 -4.57
CA LEU A 225 4.67 11.27 -3.26
C LEU A 225 6.15 11.34 -2.89
N VAL A 226 6.92 10.27 -3.15
CA VAL A 226 8.37 10.27 -2.91
C VAL A 226 9.07 11.33 -3.77
N GLU A 227 8.65 11.50 -5.02
CA GLU A 227 9.19 12.55 -5.91
C GLU A 227 8.82 13.97 -5.44
N ASP A 228 7.64 14.14 -4.85
CA ASP A 228 7.27 15.41 -4.23
C ASP A 228 8.17 15.71 -3.04
N LEU A 229 8.43 14.72 -2.18
CA LEU A 229 9.34 14.86 -1.04
C LEU A 229 10.78 15.18 -1.48
N ASP A 230 11.29 14.50 -2.52
CA ASP A 230 12.60 14.77 -3.10
C ASP A 230 12.74 16.20 -3.62
N ALA A 231 11.65 16.73 -4.15
CA ALA A 231 11.60 18.09 -4.69
C ALA A 231 11.24 19.15 -3.63
N GLY A 232 11.13 18.75 -2.36
CA GLY A 232 10.72 19.64 -1.27
C GLY A 232 9.30 20.16 -1.38
N ARG A 233 8.42 19.44 -2.11
CA ARG A 233 7.00 19.78 -2.25
C ARG A 233 6.17 19.08 -1.19
N ASP A 234 5.04 19.70 -0.82
CA ASP A 234 4.06 19.10 0.08
C ASP A 234 3.29 17.97 -0.64
N PRO A 235 3.41 16.70 -0.19
CA PRO A 235 2.71 15.57 -0.79
C PRO A 235 1.19 15.61 -0.56
N THR A 236 0.69 16.36 0.44
CA THR A 236 -0.74 16.45 0.76
C THR A 236 -1.53 17.12 -0.35
N ALA A 237 -0.94 18.10 -1.04
CA ALA A 237 -1.56 18.76 -2.19
C ALA A 237 -1.91 17.77 -3.31
N ARG A 238 -1.03 16.80 -3.58
CA ARG A 238 -1.29 15.73 -4.55
C ARG A 238 -2.44 14.82 -4.10
N LEU A 239 -2.46 14.44 -2.82
CA LEU A 239 -3.51 13.59 -2.27
C LEU A 239 -4.90 14.25 -2.38
N HIS A 240 -4.98 15.54 -2.09
CA HIS A 240 -6.21 16.30 -2.28
C HIS A 240 -6.68 16.31 -3.74
N ALA A 241 -5.76 16.60 -4.68
CA ALA A 241 -6.09 16.62 -6.10
C ALA A 241 -6.56 15.24 -6.63
N LEU A 242 -5.90 14.16 -6.20
CA LEU A 242 -6.31 12.79 -6.54
C LEU A 242 -7.70 12.46 -5.97
N ARG A 243 -7.96 12.86 -4.72
CA ARG A 243 -9.27 12.65 -4.08
C ARG A 243 -10.39 13.38 -4.80
N GLU A 244 -10.19 14.62 -5.18
CA GLU A 244 -11.17 15.39 -5.98
C GLU A 244 -11.44 14.70 -7.31
N ALA A 245 -10.40 14.29 -8.03
CA ALA A 245 -10.53 13.61 -9.32
C ALA A 245 -11.25 12.25 -9.21
N MET A 246 -11.14 11.56 -8.10
CA MET A 246 -11.89 10.32 -7.83
C MET A 246 -13.38 10.59 -7.52
N ARG A 247 -13.75 11.80 -7.05
CA ARG A 247 -15.13 12.17 -6.70
C ARG A 247 -15.92 12.83 -7.83
N SER A 248 -15.19 13.53 -8.72
CA SER A 248 -15.79 14.27 -9.84
C SER A 248 -16.26 13.36 -10.96
#